data_fbd985ba5ccc0a8d06a0a73ffd3b45f3
#
_entry.id   fbd985ba5ccc0a8d06a0a73ffd3b45f3
#
_cell.length_a   1.000
_cell.length_b   1.000
_cell.length_c   1.000
_cell.angle_alpha   90.00
_cell.angle_beta   90.00
_cell.angle_gamma   90.00
#
_symmetry.space_group_name_H-M   'P 1'
#
loop_
_entity.id
_entity.type
_entity.pdbx_description
1 polymer ?
#
loop_
_entity_poly.entity_id
_entity_poly.type
_entity_poly.pdbx_seq_one_letter_code
_entity_poly.pdbx_strand_id
1 'polypeptide(L)'
;MSPRQILVVFEFLSSLHGHYYAAVVDGRQSLDQISTTHLSEGKYESSRAQLYQTEAQLLRVLGFQTQVALPYALCINYMQTLDVFQDASSAGSVVAKRAFAHLNSALLSPQLLHLTHQPCTLATAAIYLAAREVGVKLPETEWWEVFDVDREELGFVVVALLSVEGFAAEEKKRWHPRGVPLTVEDVKAELERRAMLEAGE
;
A
#
# COMPACT_ATOMS: atom_id res chain seq x y z
N MET A 1 -17.46 -7.98 7.60
CA MET A 1 -17.68 -8.82 6.41
C MET A 1 -17.81 -10.27 6.83
N SER A 2 -18.76 -11.01 6.27
CA SER A 2 -18.87 -12.46 6.54
C SER A 2 -17.84 -13.23 5.69
N PRO A 3 -17.37 -14.42 6.12
CA PRO A 3 -16.46 -15.24 5.33
C PRO A 3 -17.00 -15.54 3.93
N ARG A 4 -18.32 -15.70 3.79
CA ARG A 4 -18.96 -15.93 2.49
C ARG A 4 -18.81 -14.74 1.55
N GLN A 5 -18.96 -13.52 2.05
CA GLN A 5 -18.76 -12.30 1.23
C GLN A 5 -17.31 -12.19 0.75
N ILE A 6 -16.35 -12.48 1.61
CA ILE A 6 -14.92 -12.43 1.26
C ILE A 6 -14.62 -13.44 0.15
N LEU A 7 -15.07 -14.68 0.30
CA LEU A 7 -14.83 -15.74 -0.67
C LEU A 7 -15.52 -15.49 -2.03
N VAL A 8 -16.75 -14.93 -2.01
CA VAL A 8 -17.45 -14.55 -3.25
C VAL A 8 -16.71 -13.43 -3.98
N VAL A 9 -16.23 -12.40 -3.25
CA VAL A 9 -15.44 -11.32 -3.86
C VAL A 9 -14.11 -11.84 -4.39
N PHE A 10 -13.44 -12.72 -3.65
CA PHE A 10 -12.18 -13.32 -4.08
C PHE A 10 -12.35 -14.16 -5.34
N GLU A 11 -13.38 -15.00 -5.40
CA GLU A 11 -13.70 -15.80 -6.60
C GLU A 11 -14.05 -14.91 -7.79
N PHE A 12 -14.82 -13.85 -7.55
CA PHE A 12 -15.13 -12.85 -8.57
C PHE A 12 -13.87 -12.20 -9.12
N LEU A 13 -13.00 -11.70 -8.24
CA LEU A 13 -11.73 -11.09 -8.65
C LEU A 13 -10.82 -12.10 -9.38
N SER A 14 -10.80 -13.35 -8.94
CA SER A 14 -10.06 -14.42 -9.61
C SER A 14 -10.61 -14.77 -10.99
N SER A 15 -11.93 -14.63 -11.19
CA SER A 15 -12.57 -14.85 -12.49
C SER A 15 -12.36 -13.70 -13.49
N LEU A 16 -11.97 -12.51 -13.03
CA LEU A 16 -11.66 -11.35 -13.87
C LEU A 16 -10.31 -11.47 -14.62
N HIS A 17 -9.66 -12.63 -14.56
CA HIS A 17 -8.34 -12.85 -15.16
C HIS A 17 -8.33 -12.74 -16.69
N GLY A 18 -7.31 -12.08 -17.21
CA GLY A 18 -6.93 -12.06 -18.62
C GLY A 18 -7.90 -11.30 -19.52
N HIS A 19 -8.68 -12.00 -20.33
CA HIS A 19 -9.51 -11.42 -21.38
C HIS A 19 -10.66 -10.52 -20.88
N TYR A 20 -11.21 -10.80 -19.69
CA TYR A 20 -12.32 -10.02 -19.14
C TYR A 20 -11.90 -8.63 -18.70
N TYR A 21 -10.75 -8.51 -18.06
CA TYR A 21 -10.27 -7.21 -17.58
C TYR A 21 -9.93 -6.29 -18.75
N ALA A 22 -9.26 -6.83 -19.76
CA ALA A 22 -8.96 -6.08 -20.98
C ALA A 22 -10.25 -5.60 -21.68
N ALA A 23 -11.29 -6.44 -21.75
CA ALA A 23 -12.57 -6.10 -22.36
C ALA A 23 -13.34 -5.01 -21.57
N VAL A 24 -13.23 -5.00 -20.24
CA VAL A 24 -13.85 -3.96 -19.37
C VAL A 24 -13.08 -2.65 -19.47
N VAL A 25 -11.75 -2.69 -19.44
CA VAL A 25 -10.90 -1.49 -19.56
C VAL A 25 -11.05 -0.85 -20.94
N ASP A 26 -11.18 -1.64 -22.00
CA ASP A 26 -11.41 -1.17 -23.36
C ASP A 26 -12.86 -0.71 -23.60
N GLY A 27 -13.73 -0.73 -22.59
CA GLY A 27 -15.14 -0.34 -22.70
C GLY A 27 -16.00 -1.25 -23.59
N ARG A 28 -15.51 -2.46 -23.91
CA ARG A 28 -16.22 -3.42 -24.79
C ARG A 28 -17.27 -4.24 -24.06
N GLN A 29 -17.19 -4.32 -22.73
CA GLN A 29 -18.20 -4.99 -21.88
C GLN A 29 -18.50 -4.14 -20.64
N SER A 30 -19.79 -4.07 -20.29
CA SER A 30 -20.23 -3.46 -19.05
C SER A 30 -20.05 -4.44 -17.88
N LEU A 31 -19.72 -3.91 -16.70
CA LEU A 31 -19.61 -4.68 -15.46
C LEU A 31 -20.91 -5.44 -15.13
N ASP A 32 -22.06 -4.97 -15.62
CA ASP A 32 -23.38 -5.58 -15.42
C ASP A 32 -23.57 -6.90 -16.17
N GLN A 33 -22.70 -7.20 -17.14
CA GLN A 33 -22.71 -8.45 -17.92
C GLN A 33 -21.86 -9.55 -17.29
N ILE A 34 -21.13 -9.25 -16.22
CA ILE A 34 -20.38 -10.25 -15.49
C ILE A 34 -21.33 -11.07 -14.66
N SER A 35 -21.53 -12.33 -15.05
CA SER A 35 -22.39 -13.26 -14.31
C SER A 35 -21.99 -13.32 -12.84
N THR A 36 -22.96 -13.17 -11.94
CA THR A 36 -22.74 -13.37 -10.51
C THR A 36 -22.11 -14.74 -10.28
N THR A 37 -20.90 -14.73 -9.74
CA THR A 37 -20.16 -15.96 -9.46
C THR A 37 -20.85 -16.69 -8.31
N HIS A 38 -21.59 -17.75 -8.63
CA HIS A 38 -22.21 -18.61 -7.63
C HIS A 38 -21.18 -19.63 -7.13
N LEU A 39 -20.75 -19.52 -5.88
CA LEU A 39 -20.03 -20.60 -5.23
C LEU A 39 -21.00 -21.74 -4.91
N SER A 40 -20.67 -22.95 -5.39
CA SER A 40 -21.35 -24.15 -4.91
C SER A 40 -21.06 -24.38 -3.42
N GLU A 41 -22.02 -24.98 -2.69
CA GLU A 41 -21.87 -25.18 -1.25
C GLU A 41 -20.59 -25.98 -0.91
N GLY A 42 -20.26 -27.02 -1.67
CA GLY A 42 -19.04 -27.81 -1.46
C GLY A 42 -17.77 -26.99 -1.68
N LYS A 43 -17.74 -26.12 -2.71
CA LYS A 43 -16.60 -25.22 -2.95
C LYS A 43 -16.48 -24.17 -1.85
N TYR A 44 -17.63 -23.66 -1.37
CA TYR A 44 -17.66 -22.72 -0.25
C TYR A 44 -17.08 -23.33 1.01
N GLU A 45 -17.52 -24.53 1.42
CA GLU A 45 -17.03 -25.19 2.62
C GLU A 45 -15.53 -25.50 2.54
N SER A 46 -15.05 -25.99 1.41
CA SER A 46 -13.64 -26.23 1.19
C SER A 46 -12.80 -24.94 1.29
N SER A 47 -13.23 -23.87 0.62
CA SER A 47 -12.54 -22.58 0.65
C SER A 47 -12.59 -21.91 2.02
N ARG A 48 -13.70 -22.09 2.74
CA ARG A 48 -13.83 -21.61 4.12
C ARG A 48 -12.87 -22.32 5.06
N ALA A 49 -12.75 -23.63 4.95
CA ALA A 49 -11.81 -24.40 5.76
C ALA A 49 -10.36 -23.96 5.48
N GLN A 50 -10.01 -23.75 4.23
CA GLN A 50 -8.69 -23.24 3.83
C GLN A 50 -8.44 -21.82 4.36
N LEU A 51 -9.43 -20.91 4.29
CA LEU A 51 -9.34 -19.56 4.84
C LEU A 51 -9.02 -19.58 6.33
N TYR A 52 -9.77 -20.37 7.12
CA TYR A 52 -9.53 -20.48 8.56
C TYR A 52 -8.18 -21.13 8.89
N GLN A 53 -7.76 -22.11 8.12
CA GLN A 53 -6.45 -22.71 8.30
C GLN A 53 -5.32 -21.69 8.06
N THR A 54 -5.42 -20.90 6.98
CA THR A 54 -4.45 -19.86 6.65
C THR A 54 -4.45 -18.75 7.70
N GLU A 55 -5.63 -18.31 8.16
CA GLU A 55 -5.77 -17.33 9.24
C GLU A 55 -5.10 -17.82 10.54
N ALA A 56 -5.35 -19.07 10.92
CA ALA A 56 -4.74 -19.66 12.10
C ALA A 56 -3.20 -19.74 11.99
N GLN A 57 -2.68 -20.06 10.82
CA GLN A 57 -1.23 -20.05 10.56
C GLN A 57 -0.67 -18.64 10.67
N LEU A 58 -1.32 -17.64 10.06
CA LEU A 58 -0.91 -16.26 10.12
C LEU A 58 -0.89 -15.74 11.56
N LEU A 59 -1.94 -16.00 12.33
CA LEU A 59 -2.02 -15.59 13.74
C LEU A 59 -0.91 -16.20 14.60
N ARG A 60 -0.55 -17.47 14.34
CA ARG A 60 0.57 -18.11 15.04
C ARG A 60 1.90 -17.45 14.71
N VAL A 61 2.15 -17.14 13.43
CA VAL A 61 3.38 -16.44 13.00
C VAL A 61 3.47 -15.03 13.61
N LEU A 62 2.34 -14.33 13.70
CA LEU A 62 2.26 -13.00 14.33
C LEU A 62 2.29 -13.04 15.87
N GLY A 63 2.37 -14.24 16.49
CA GLY A 63 2.26 -14.35 17.95
C GLY A 63 0.95 -13.83 18.51
N PHE A 64 -0.14 -13.87 17.72
CA PHE A 64 -1.45 -13.30 18.02
C PHE A 64 -1.46 -11.78 18.23
N GLN A 65 -0.40 -11.08 17.88
CA GLN A 65 -0.34 -9.62 17.91
C GLN A 65 -0.85 -9.06 16.57
N THR A 66 -2.09 -8.61 16.58
CA THR A 66 -2.75 -8.04 15.38
C THR A 66 -2.84 -6.52 15.41
N GLN A 67 -2.47 -5.91 16.55
CA GLN A 67 -2.45 -4.45 16.69
C GLN A 67 -1.09 -3.91 16.26
N VAL A 68 -1.11 -3.08 15.22
CA VAL A 68 0.07 -2.39 14.71
C VAL A 68 -0.18 -0.89 14.80
N ALA A 69 0.80 -0.15 15.30
CA ALA A 69 0.76 1.30 15.26
C ALA A 69 0.95 1.77 13.81
N LEU A 70 -0.07 2.39 13.25
CA LEU A 70 -0.04 2.92 11.90
C LEU A 70 0.28 4.43 11.92
N PRO A 71 1.06 4.94 10.96
CA PRO A 71 1.49 6.34 10.95
C PRO A 71 0.36 7.35 10.65
N TYR A 72 -0.79 6.90 10.13
CA TYR A 72 -1.86 7.81 9.67
C TYR A 72 -2.48 8.66 10.78
N ALA A 73 -2.80 8.04 11.93
CA ALA A 73 -3.34 8.77 13.07
C ALA A 73 -2.31 9.75 13.65
N LEU A 74 -1.05 9.32 13.74
CA LEU A 74 0.06 10.18 14.17
C LEU A 74 0.23 11.36 13.23
N CYS A 75 0.17 11.13 11.92
CA CYS A 75 0.29 12.17 10.91
C CYS A 75 -0.76 13.30 11.12
N ILE A 76 -2.02 12.95 11.37
CA ILE A 76 -3.07 13.95 11.67
C ILE A 76 -2.78 14.70 12.97
N ASN A 77 -2.45 13.97 14.05
CA ASN A 77 -2.15 14.57 15.34
C ASN A 77 -0.94 15.52 15.27
N TYR A 78 0.11 15.13 14.55
CA TYR A 78 1.29 15.96 14.37
C TYR A 78 1.00 17.22 13.55
N MET A 79 0.22 17.12 12.48
CA MET A 79 -0.21 18.30 11.71
C MET A 79 -1.09 19.23 12.54
N GLN A 80 -1.91 18.71 13.47
CA GLN A 80 -2.67 19.52 14.42
C GLN A 80 -1.73 20.23 15.40
N THR A 81 -0.74 19.54 15.94
CA THR A 81 0.26 20.10 16.85
C THR A 81 1.12 21.17 16.17
N LEU A 82 1.38 21.02 14.88
CA LEU A 82 2.13 21.98 14.06
C LEU A 82 1.26 23.12 13.51
N ASP A 83 -0.01 23.20 13.92
CA ASP A 83 -0.97 24.24 13.51
C ASP A 83 -1.21 24.32 11.98
N VAL A 84 -0.90 23.26 11.24
CA VAL A 84 -1.02 23.20 9.76
C VAL A 84 -2.47 23.43 9.28
N PHE A 85 -3.47 23.18 10.12
CA PHE A 85 -4.88 23.34 9.82
C PHE A 85 -5.46 24.70 10.21
N GLN A 86 -4.71 25.59 10.83
CA GLN A 86 -5.24 26.86 11.36
C GLN A 86 -5.47 27.92 10.28
N ASP A 87 -4.76 27.82 9.17
CA ASP A 87 -4.97 28.74 8.05
C ASP A 87 -6.36 28.52 7.43
N ALA A 88 -7.10 29.60 7.22
CA ALA A 88 -8.38 29.63 6.51
C ALA A 88 -8.28 29.16 5.05
N SER A 89 -7.05 29.03 4.53
CA SER A 89 -6.76 28.41 3.25
C SER A 89 -6.92 26.89 3.37
N SER A 90 -7.44 26.25 2.33
CA SER A 90 -7.55 24.78 2.28
C SER A 90 -6.18 24.06 2.24
N ALA A 91 -5.07 24.79 2.43
CA ALA A 91 -3.70 24.27 2.32
C ALA A 91 -3.45 23.11 3.28
N GLY A 92 -3.92 23.20 4.53
CA GLY A 92 -3.77 22.12 5.51
C GLY A 92 -4.40 20.78 5.06
N SER A 93 -5.57 20.84 4.42
CA SER A 93 -6.23 19.65 3.89
C SER A 93 -5.47 19.07 2.68
N VAL A 94 -4.83 19.90 1.89
CA VAL A 94 -3.99 19.48 0.77
C VAL A 94 -2.72 18.80 1.29
N VAL A 95 -2.07 19.38 2.31
CA VAL A 95 -0.92 18.77 2.99
C VAL A 95 -1.29 17.39 3.53
N ALA A 96 -2.43 17.26 4.21
CA ALA A 96 -2.89 15.98 4.75
C ALA A 96 -3.08 14.92 3.65
N LYS A 97 -3.72 15.28 2.55
CA LYS A 97 -3.89 14.38 1.40
C LYS A 97 -2.56 13.94 0.80
N ARG A 98 -1.61 14.86 0.65
CA ARG A 98 -0.28 14.56 0.13
C ARG A 98 0.53 13.70 1.10
N ALA A 99 0.51 14.00 2.40
CA ALA A 99 1.16 13.18 3.41
C ALA A 99 0.64 11.74 3.41
N PHE A 100 -0.68 11.56 3.32
CA PHE A 100 -1.27 10.23 3.19
C PHE A 100 -0.90 9.53 1.88
N ALA A 101 -0.77 10.26 0.78
CA ALA A 101 -0.28 9.69 -0.46
C ALA A 101 1.16 9.18 -0.32
N HIS A 102 2.06 9.93 0.35
CA HIS A 102 3.40 9.45 0.65
C HIS A 102 3.41 8.22 1.55
N LEU A 103 2.58 8.20 2.61
CA LEU A 103 2.46 7.02 3.47
C LEU A 103 1.95 5.78 2.73
N ASN A 104 0.99 5.96 1.82
CA ASN A 104 0.51 4.87 0.97
C ASN A 104 1.58 4.39 -0.02
N SER A 105 2.33 5.32 -0.62
CA SER A 105 3.42 4.98 -1.52
C SER A 105 4.55 4.25 -0.79
N ALA A 106 4.80 4.56 0.49
CA ALA A 106 5.79 3.87 1.31
C ALA A 106 5.54 2.36 1.43
N LEU A 107 4.28 1.90 1.29
CA LEU A 107 3.95 0.46 1.26
C LEU A 107 4.55 -0.26 0.04
N LEU A 108 4.84 0.48 -1.03
CA LEU A 108 5.46 -0.04 -2.25
C LEU A 108 6.99 0.01 -2.21
N SER A 109 7.57 0.56 -1.15
CA SER A 109 9.02 0.68 -1.01
C SER A 109 9.69 -0.68 -0.91
N PRO A 110 10.71 -0.97 -1.73
CA PRO A 110 11.50 -2.19 -1.60
C PRO A 110 12.28 -2.27 -0.27
N GLN A 111 12.44 -1.14 0.40
CA GLN A 111 13.10 -1.05 1.71
C GLN A 111 12.17 -1.41 2.88
N LEU A 112 10.89 -1.77 2.60
CA LEU A 112 9.90 -2.15 3.60
C LEU A 112 9.77 -1.11 4.72
N LEU A 113 9.66 0.17 4.37
CA LEU A 113 9.73 1.30 5.30
C LEU A 113 8.79 1.18 6.50
N HIS A 114 7.59 0.63 6.32
CA HIS A 114 6.64 0.40 7.41
C HIS A 114 7.07 -0.70 8.41
N LEU A 115 8.05 -1.53 8.06
CA LEU A 115 8.59 -2.59 8.93
C LEU A 115 9.93 -2.21 9.55
N THR A 116 10.68 -1.33 8.90
CA THR A 116 12.06 -0.98 9.28
C THR A 116 12.15 0.30 10.10
N HIS A 117 11.12 1.16 10.03
CA HIS A 117 11.11 2.45 10.72
C HIS A 117 9.90 2.60 11.63
N GLN A 118 10.06 3.45 12.65
CA GLN A 118 8.98 3.76 13.57
C GLN A 118 7.86 4.56 12.90
N PRO A 119 6.59 4.36 13.31
CA PRO A 119 5.46 5.10 12.74
C PRO A 119 5.57 6.62 12.89
N CYS A 120 6.22 7.11 13.97
CA CYS A 120 6.48 8.54 14.19
C CYS A 120 7.39 9.10 13.10
N THR A 121 8.46 8.41 12.76
CA THR A 121 9.41 8.81 11.71
C THR A 121 8.76 8.87 10.34
N LEU A 122 7.96 7.85 10.00
CA LEU A 122 7.21 7.82 8.74
C LEU A 122 6.21 8.97 8.64
N ALA A 123 5.46 9.24 9.72
CA ALA A 123 4.49 10.34 9.77
C ALA A 123 5.19 11.69 9.60
N THR A 124 6.29 11.91 10.32
CA THR A 124 7.07 13.15 10.29
C THR A 124 7.69 13.40 8.91
N ALA A 125 8.27 12.37 8.30
CA ALA A 125 8.84 12.45 6.95
C ALA A 125 7.76 12.75 5.88
N ALA A 126 6.60 12.11 5.98
CA ALA A 126 5.49 12.35 5.07
C ALA A 126 4.94 13.78 5.19
N ILE A 127 4.83 14.33 6.42
CA ILE A 127 4.43 15.71 6.66
C ILE A 127 5.46 16.68 6.08
N TYR A 128 6.74 16.43 6.31
CA TYR A 128 7.82 17.27 5.77
C TYR A 128 7.76 17.37 4.26
N LEU A 129 7.65 16.23 3.57
CA LEU A 129 7.55 16.19 2.11
C LEU A 129 6.29 16.90 1.61
N ALA A 130 5.14 16.60 2.19
CA ALA A 130 3.87 17.19 1.80
C ALA A 130 3.84 18.70 2.00
N ALA A 131 4.35 19.20 3.13
CA ALA A 131 4.43 20.62 3.40
C ALA A 131 5.36 21.33 2.41
N ARG A 132 6.50 20.72 2.08
CA ARG A 132 7.44 21.24 1.09
C ARG A 132 6.83 21.30 -0.31
N GLU A 133 6.09 20.27 -0.74
CA GLU A 133 5.42 20.23 -2.04
C GLU A 133 4.30 21.27 -2.17
N VAL A 134 3.54 21.47 -1.10
CA VAL A 134 2.41 22.42 -1.07
C VAL A 134 2.88 23.86 -0.83
N GLY A 135 4.11 24.04 -0.32
CA GLY A 135 4.66 25.34 0.03
C GLY A 135 4.20 25.86 1.39
N VAL A 136 3.74 24.98 2.28
CA VAL A 136 3.38 25.34 3.66
C VAL A 136 4.64 25.40 4.50
N LYS A 137 4.83 26.51 5.22
CA LYS A 137 5.98 26.66 6.13
C LYS A 137 5.73 25.86 7.39
N LEU A 138 6.68 25.00 7.73
CA LEU A 138 6.81 24.36 9.03
C LEU A 138 7.69 25.24 9.93
N PRO A 139 7.68 25.01 11.27
CA PRO A 139 8.56 25.75 12.20
C PRO A 139 10.03 25.68 11.76
N GLU A 140 10.80 26.77 11.99
CA GLU A 140 12.23 26.81 11.64
C GLU A 140 13.12 26.05 12.62
N THR A 141 12.58 25.70 13.78
CA THR A 141 13.24 24.91 14.82
C THR A 141 13.20 23.42 14.48
N GLU A 142 13.93 22.63 15.23
CA GLU A 142 13.97 21.16 15.07
C GLU A 142 12.67 20.49 15.56
N TRP A 143 11.56 20.84 14.91
CA TRP A 143 10.19 20.44 15.26
C TRP A 143 9.97 18.91 15.24
N TRP A 144 10.77 18.16 14.48
CA TRP A 144 10.73 16.71 14.41
C TRP A 144 11.15 16.03 15.72
N GLU A 145 12.00 16.68 16.52
CA GLU A 145 12.42 16.15 17.83
C GLU A 145 11.26 16.06 18.83
N VAL A 146 10.25 16.94 18.69
CA VAL A 146 9.01 16.89 19.50
C VAL A 146 8.27 15.57 19.29
N PHE A 147 8.52 14.88 18.18
CA PHE A 147 7.90 13.62 17.79
C PHE A 147 8.86 12.43 17.93
N ASP A 148 9.90 12.55 18.72
CA ASP A 148 10.92 11.52 18.95
C ASP A 148 11.60 11.03 17.64
N VAL A 149 11.90 11.97 16.74
CA VAL A 149 12.57 11.68 15.48
C VAL A 149 13.86 12.47 15.40
N ASP A 150 14.97 11.81 15.12
CA ASP A 150 16.23 12.49 14.89
C ASP A 150 16.37 12.94 13.42
N ARG A 151 17.29 13.89 13.20
CA ARG A 151 17.50 14.51 11.90
C ARG A 151 18.01 13.52 10.85
N GLU A 152 18.85 12.59 11.25
CA GLU A 152 19.48 11.63 10.33
C GLU A 152 18.45 10.61 9.86
N GLU A 153 17.64 10.08 10.77
CA GLU A 153 16.55 9.16 10.47
C GLU A 153 15.48 9.82 9.60
N LEU A 154 15.11 11.06 9.94
CA LEU A 154 14.19 11.86 9.11
C LEU A 154 14.73 12.01 7.69
N GLY A 155 15.99 12.41 7.55
CA GLY A 155 16.63 12.59 6.25
C GLY A 155 16.65 11.31 5.42
N PHE A 156 16.98 10.19 6.04
CA PHE A 156 16.98 8.88 5.39
C PHE A 156 15.60 8.52 4.87
N VAL A 157 14.55 8.60 5.71
CA VAL A 157 13.19 8.24 5.32
C VAL A 157 12.64 9.18 4.25
N VAL A 158 12.95 10.48 4.30
CA VAL A 158 12.58 11.44 3.25
C VAL A 158 13.17 11.04 1.89
N VAL A 159 14.46 10.69 1.84
CA VAL A 159 15.11 10.24 0.61
C VAL A 159 14.51 8.90 0.14
N ALA A 160 14.26 7.99 1.06
CA ALA A 160 13.65 6.70 0.75
C ALA A 160 12.24 6.87 0.16
N LEU A 161 11.40 7.76 0.72
CA LEU A 161 10.07 8.07 0.18
C LEU A 161 10.13 8.67 -1.23
N LEU A 162 11.08 9.58 -1.48
CA LEU A 162 11.26 10.17 -2.81
C LEU A 162 11.72 9.12 -3.84
N SER A 163 12.49 8.12 -3.44
CA SER A 163 12.98 7.07 -4.34
C SER A 163 11.88 6.11 -4.80
N VAL A 164 10.78 6.01 -4.07
CA VAL A 164 9.66 5.09 -4.40
C VAL A 164 9.04 5.42 -5.74
N GLU A 165 8.95 6.70 -6.12
CA GLU A 165 8.36 7.11 -7.38
C GLU A 165 9.17 6.58 -8.58
N GLY A 166 10.50 6.70 -8.53
CA GLY A 166 11.39 6.13 -9.54
C GLY A 166 11.27 4.62 -9.64
N PHE A 167 11.30 3.94 -8.50
CA PHE A 167 11.11 2.49 -8.43
C PHE A 167 9.77 2.06 -9.02
N ALA A 168 8.67 2.71 -8.63
CA ALA A 168 7.34 2.40 -9.13
C ALA A 168 7.22 2.62 -10.65
N ALA A 169 7.87 3.65 -11.18
CA ALA A 169 7.89 3.92 -12.61
C ALA A 169 8.66 2.82 -13.39
N GLU A 170 9.76 2.34 -12.85
CA GLU A 170 10.54 1.24 -13.46
C GLU A 170 9.77 -0.08 -13.40
N GLU A 171 9.18 -0.43 -12.27
CA GLU A 171 8.36 -1.63 -12.14
C GLU A 171 7.14 -1.57 -13.07
N LYS A 172 6.49 -0.41 -13.18
CA LYS A 172 5.38 -0.21 -14.12
C LYS A 172 5.82 -0.49 -15.56
N LYS A 173 6.98 0.01 -16.01
CA LYS A 173 7.50 -0.28 -17.35
C LYS A 173 7.76 -1.78 -17.55
N ARG A 174 8.24 -2.46 -16.51
CA ARG A 174 8.55 -3.90 -16.54
C ARG A 174 7.28 -4.76 -16.67
N TRP A 175 6.20 -4.36 -16.01
CA TRP A 175 4.95 -5.13 -15.95
C TRP A 175 3.92 -4.72 -17.00
N HIS A 176 3.99 -3.49 -17.52
CA HIS A 176 3.02 -2.95 -18.48
C HIS A 176 2.80 -3.82 -19.73
N PRO A 177 3.82 -4.50 -20.32
CA PRO A 177 3.62 -5.31 -21.53
C PRO A 177 2.77 -6.57 -21.32
N ARG A 178 2.57 -6.97 -20.06
CA ARG A 178 1.88 -8.24 -19.70
C ARG A 178 0.38 -8.09 -19.46
N GLY A 179 -0.11 -6.86 -19.47
CA GLY A 179 -1.49 -6.57 -19.11
C GLY A 179 -1.73 -6.64 -17.60
N VAL A 180 -2.87 -6.12 -17.16
CA VAL A 180 -3.30 -6.08 -15.77
C VAL A 180 -4.67 -6.78 -15.69
N PRO A 181 -4.95 -7.55 -14.63
CA PRO A 181 -4.16 -7.79 -13.42
C PRO A 181 -3.11 -8.90 -13.60
N LEU A 182 -2.03 -8.80 -12.79
CA LEU A 182 -1.04 -9.88 -12.69
C LEU A 182 -1.64 -11.06 -11.94
N THR A 183 -1.41 -12.25 -12.47
CA THR A 183 -1.79 -13.49 -11.79
C THR A 183 -0.68 -13.96 -10.84
N VAL A 184 -1.03 -14.86 -9.91
CA VAL A 184 -0.04 -15.50 -9.04
C VAL A 184 0.98 -16.30 -9.87
N GLU A 185 0.51 -16.92 -10.95
CA GLU A 185 1.34 -17.66 -11.90
C GLU A 185 2.34 -16.76 -12.62
N ASP A 186 1.90 -15.56 -13.06
CA ASP A 186 2.79 -14.56 -13.69
C ASP A 186 3.89 -14.09 -12.72
N VAL A 187 3.52 -13.86 -11.45
CA VAL A 187 4.49 -13.47 -10.43
C VAL A 187 5.49 -14.59 -10.16
N LYS A 188 5.04 -15.83 -10.03
CA LYS A 188 5.93 -17.00 -9.83
C LYS A 188 6.88 -17.18 -11.00
N ALA A 189 6.38 -17.13 -12.22
CA ALA A 189 7.20 -17.26 -13.42
C ALA A 189 8.26 -16.17 -13.52
N GLU A 190 7.92 -14.94 -13.13
CA GLU A 190 8.89 -13.84 -13.10
C GLU A 190 9.94 -14.00 -11.98
N LEU A 191 9.55 -14.48 -10.81
CA LEU A 191 10.49 -14.78 -9.73
C LEU A 191 11.46 -15.89 -10.12
N GLU A 192 10.97 -16.96 -10.75
CA GLU A 192 11.82 -18.04 -11.28
C GLU A 192 12.79 -17.53 -12.35
N ARG A 193 12.30 -16.68 -13.25
CA ARG A 193 13.16 -16.04 -14.27
C ARG A 193 14.27 -15.19 -13.65
N ARG A 194 13.97 -14.39 -12.62
CA ARG A 194 14.96 -13.57 -11.93
C ARG A 194 15.99 -14.44 -11.21
N ALA A 195 15.53 -15.48 -10.50
CA ALA A 195 16.43 -16.41 -9.83
C ALA A 195 17.39 -17.12 -10.80
N MET A 196 16.93 -17.47 -12.01
CA MET A 196 17.80 -18.06 -13.06
C MET A 196 18.85 -17.06 -13.58
N LEU A 197 18.52 -15.79 -13.68
CA LEU A 197 19.46 -14.76 -14.11
C LEU A 197 20.54 -14.49 -13.05
N GLU A 198 20.15 -14.45 -11.78
CA GLU A 198 21.10 -14.28 -10.66
C GLU A 198 22.02 -15.49 -10.44
N ALA A 199 21.55 -16.70 -10.78
CA ALA A 199 22.36 -17.92 -10.69
C ALA A 199 23.31 -18.12 -11.89
N GLY A 200 23.16 -17.32 -12.95
CA GLY A 200 23.97 -17.38 -14.16
C GLY A 200 25.09 -16.32 -14.22
N GLU A 201 25.20 -15.44 -13.21
CA GLU A 201 26.31 -14.53 -12.98
C GLU A 201 27.27 -15.12 -11.91
#